data_84d4c79cdbde0b857fab37ae7411117c
#
_entry.id   84d4c79cdbde0b857fab37ae7411117c
#
_cell.length_a   1.000
_cell.length_b   1.000
_cell.length_c   1.000
_cell.angle_alpha   90.00
_cell.angle_beta   90.00
_cell.angle_gamma   90.00
#
_symmetry.space_group_name_H-M   'P 1'
#
loop_
_entity.id
_entity.type
_entity.pdbx_description
1 polymer ?
#
loop_
_entity_poly.entity_id
_entity_poly.type
_entity_poly.pdbx_seq_one_letter_code
_entity_poly.pdbx_strand_id
1 'polypeptide(L)'
;MTEPLRLGVIGLSTKGWASTHLVPPLLGPPLSSHYKLLAVSTTNPTSAEASAAKYSTANTTVKAYHTPESIASDPDLDIVAVSVKTPNHVENATKVIEAGKDLFIEWPAGRGLKETKLLAGLAKAKGIRTIVGLQARQSALFRKVKKLVEEGKIGDVLSTSMTSRIPGPHAPWGPTVFKGSEYLLKKDNGATLLDIPGGHFFEAFTYILGPIDTISATAVVQHASSQVVNPDGTPTGEVIPVDSPSQVAVSGTLKSGAVISLHWRAGLETPSNVKAATPLLWVIDGTKGSIRIESDHPLAALVEMYEPTQLWVNGEEVKVEDDGKTNEGRAWEEYLKGEGAGDHADLQHAVKIKSIIDAIWRSAKGGVKVSL
;
A
#
# COMPACT_ATOMS: atom_id res chain seq x y z
N MET A 1 -9.09 -10.79 30.18
CA MET A 1 -8.51 -9.98 29.07
C MET A 1 -7.25 -10.72 28.65
N THR A 2 -7.08 -10.97 27.37
CA THR A 2 -5.83 -11.55 26.83
C THR A 2 -4.70 -10.52 27.00
N GLU A 3 -3.48 -10.97 27.31
CA GLU A 3 -2.33 -10.07 27.38
C GLU A 3 -2.09 -9.36 26.06
N PRO A 4 -1.64 -8.09 26.06
CA PRO A 4 -1.33 -7.36 24.84
C PRO A 4 -0.22 -8.04 24.03
N LEU A 5 -0.36 -8.08 22.71
CA LEU A 5 0.69 -8.53 21.80
C LEU A 5 1.91 -7.62 21.90
N ARG A 6 3.07 -8.21 22.09
CA ARG A 6 4.36 -7.54 22.28
C ARG A 6 4.98 -7.27 20.92
N LEU A 7 5.02 -5.98 20.54
CA LEU A 7 5.40 -5.52 19.20
C LEU A 7 6.83 -5.03 19.16
N GLY A 8 7.58 -5.47 18.16
CA GLY A 8 8.83 -4.86 17.69
C GLY A 8 8.63 -4.20 16.32
N VAL A 9 9.38 -3.13 16.02
CA VAL A 9 9.29 -2.46 14.71
C VAL A 9 10.67 -2.20 14.12
N ILE A 10 10.94 -2.79 12.95
CA ILE A 10 12.13 -2.53 12.12
C ILE A 10 11.81 -1.36 11.18
N GLY A 11 12.65 -0.32 11.20
CA GLY A 11 12.46 0.89 10.40
C GLY A 11 11.71 2.02 11.13
N LEU A 12 11.43 1.86 12.41
CA LEU A 12 10.81 2.91 13.22
C LEU A 12 11.87 3.95 13.64
N SER A 13 12.09 4.94 12.80
CA SER A 13 12.90 6.11 13.13
C SER A 13 12.05 7.20 13.80
N THR A 14 12.70 8.28 14.26
CA THR A 14 11.97 9.44 14.83
C THR A 14 11.13 10.19 13.80
N LYS A 15 11.40 9.98 12.51
CA LYS A 15 10.72 10.56 11.34
C LYS A 15 10.54 9.45 10.31
N GLY A 16 9.51 9.51 9.50
CA GLY A 16 9.27 8.55 8.41
C GLY A 16 7.94 7.84 8.56
N TRP A 17 7.65 6.95 7.61
CA TRP A 17 6.35 6.30 7.45
C TRP A 17 5.86 5.60 8.73
N ALA A 18 6.66 4.71 9.29
CA ALA A 18 6.25 3.97 10.49
C ALA A 18 5.90 4.90 11.67
N SER A 19 6.61 6.03 11.82
CA SER A 19 6.38 6.98 12.92
C SER A 19 5.19 7.90 12.71
N THR A 20 4.71 8.04 11.48
CA THR A 20 3.60 8.94 11.12
C THR A 20 2.30 8.22 10.82
N HIS A 21 2.35 6.96 10.37
CA HIS A 21 1.18 6.21 9.92
C HIS A 21 1.01 4.85 10.62
N LEU A 22 2.04 4.01 10.65
CA LEU A 22 1.92 2.64 11.16
C LEU A 22 1.72 2.57 12.68
N VAL A 23 2.57 3.28 13.44
CA VAL A 23 2.62 3.13 14.91
C VAL A 23 1.59 3.98 15.66
N PRO A 24 1.24 5.22 15.25
CA PRO A 24 0.32 6.06 16.01
C PRO A 24 -1.02 5.40 16.37
N PRO A 25 -1.71 4.67 15.48
CA PRO A 25 -2.96 3.99 15.84
C PRO A 25 -2.80 2.96 16.97
N LEU A 26 -1.62 2.34 17.09
CA LEU A 26 -1.33 1.32 18.10
C LEU A 26 -1.05 1.89 19.49
N LEU A 27 -0.70 3.19 19.57
CA LEU A 27 -0.39 3.87 20.82
C LEU A 27 -1.63 4.49 21.49
N GLY A 28 -2.75 4.58 20.78
CA GLY A 28 -4.01 5.13 21.27
C GLY A 28 -5.11 4.07 21.43
N PRO A 29 -6.18 4.39 22.21
CA PRO A 29 -7.33 3.52 22.31
C PRO A 29 -8.03 3.32 20.95
N PRO A 30 -8.64 2.12 20.70
CA PRO A 30 -8.69 0.95 21.58
C PRO A 30 -7.42 0.07 21.51
N LEU A 31 -6.56 0.25 20.49
CA LEU A 31 -5.47 -0.66 20.15
C LEU A 31 -4.35 -0.69 21.21
N SER A 32 -4.13 0.38 21.95
CA SER A 32 -3.12 0.44 23.03
C SER A 32 -3.39 -0.54 24.18
N SER A 33 -4.60 -1.09 24.31
CA SER A 33 -4.91 -2.18 25.24
C SER A 33 -4.58 -3.57 24.69
N HIS A 34 -4.34 -3.68 23.37
CA HIS A 34 -4.09 -4.95 22.67
C HIS A 34 -2.67 -5.09 22.12
N TYR A 35 -1.95 -3.98 21.98
CA TYR A 35 -0.57 -3.96 21.50
C TYR A 35 0.32 -3.18 22.45
N LYS A 36 1.53 -3.66 22.64
CA LYS A 36 2.55 -2.99 23.45
C LYS A 36 3.85 -2.90 22.64
N LEU A 37 4.26 -1.69 22.28
CA LEU A 37 5.55 -1.45 21.63
C LEU A 37 6.68 -1.66 22.63
N LEU A 38 7.52 -2.69 22.43
CA LEU A 38 8.62 -3.05 23.32
C LEU A 38 10.00 -2.88 22.69
N ALA A 39 10.09 -2.83 21.35
CA ALA A 39 11.39 -2.74 20.69
C ALA A 39 11.31 -1.98 19.36
N VAL A 40 12.38 -1.30 19.04
CA VAL A 40 12.60 -0.64 17.74
C VAL A 40 13.94 -1.04 17.16
N SER A 41 14.04 -1.09 15.84
CA SER A 41 15.31 -1.28 15.13
C SER A 41 15.44 -0.25 14.03
N THR A 42 16.62 0.35 13.93
CA THR A 42 17.00 1.27 12.84
C THR A 42 18.40 0.93 12.33
N THR A 43 18.91 1.70 11.36
CA THR A 43 20.15 1.37 10.64
C THR A 43 21.45 1.57 11.44
N ASN A 44 21.39 2.20 12.61
CA ASN A 44 22.58 2.45 13.47
C ASN A 44 22.17 2.66 14.94
N PRO A 45 23.09 2.47 15.91
CA PRO A 45 22.80 2.57 17.33
C PRO A 45 22.20 3.92 17.75
N THR A 46 22.78 5.03 17.31
CA THR A 46 22.33 6.40 17.69
C THR A 46 20.87 6.65 17.27
N SER A 47 20.50 6.26 16.05
CA SER A 47 19.13 6.37 15.56
C SER A 47 18.17 5.45 16.31
N ALA A 48 18.62 4.24 16.69
CA ALA A 48 17.83 3.28 17.45
C ALA A 48 17.55 3.78 18.87
N GLU A 49 18.58 4.28 19.55
CA GLU A 49 18.45 4.86 20.89
C GLU A 49 17.53 6.08 20.91
N ALA A 50 17.69 7.00 19.94
CA ALA A 50 16.80 8.16 19.80
C ALA A 50 15.33 7.75 19.57
N SER A 51 15.11 6.71 18.77
CA SER A 51 13.77 6.17 18.54
C SER A 51 13.21 5.50 19.79
N ALA A 52 13.98 4.64 20.44
CA ALA A 52 13.56 3.99 21.69
C ALA A 52 13.21 5.00 22.78
N ALA A 53 14.02 6.06 22.93
CA ALA A 53 13.75 7.15 23.88
C ALA A 53 12.43 7.86 23.54
N LYS A 54 12.14 8.13 22.26
CA LYS A 54 10.88 8.77 21.81
C LYS A 54 9.64 7.98 22.22
N TYR A 55 9.70 6.65 22.15
CA TYR A 55 8.54 5.78 22.38
C TYR A 55 8.51 5.15 23.79
N SER A 56 9.53 5.32 24.60
CA SER A 56 9.52 4.93 26.01
C SER A 56 8.62 5.85 26.83
N THR A 57 7.96 5.26 27.83
CA THR A 57 7.10 5.97 28.79
C THR A 57 7.54 5.64 30.21
N ALA A 58 6.94 6.26 31.22
CA ALA A 58 7.22 5.94 32.63
C ALA A 58 6.99 4.44 32.96
N ASN A 59 6.08 3.78 32.24
CA ASN A 59 5.66 2.40 32.50
C ASN A 59 6.16 1.40 31.45
N THR A 60 6.87 1.84 30.40
CA THR A 60 7.34 0.97 29.33
C THR A 60 8.67 1.46 28.80
N THR A 61 9.71 0.65 28.98
CA THR A 61 11.01 0.89 28.34
C THR A 61 11.02 0.18 27.00
N VAL A 62 11.26 0.91 25.93
CA VAL A 62 11.42 0.37 24.57
C VAL A 62 12.89 0.06 24.34
N LYS A 63 13.18 -1.18 23.91
CA LYS A 63 14.54 -1.64 23.60
C LYS A 63 15.01 -1.08 22.26
N ALA A 64 16.30 -0.73 22.15
CA ALA A 64 16.93 -0.24 20.93
C ALA A 64 17.77 -1.33 20.28
N TYR A 65 17.49 -1.64 19.01
CA TYR A 65 18.26 -2.56 18.17
C TYR A 65 18.71 -1.85 16.89
N HIS A 66 19.78 -2.33 16.27
CA HIS A 66 20.30 -1.77 15.01
C HIS A 66 20.56 -2.83 13.94
N THR A 67 20.13 -4.06 14.18
CA THR A 67 20.12 -5.13 13.16
C THR A 67 18.78 -5.87 13.20
N PRO A 68 18.31 -6.41 12.07
CA PRO A 68 17.07 -7.18 12.03
C PRO A 68 17.16 -8.49 12.80
N GLU A 69 18.34 -9.13 12.86
CA GLU A 69 18.58 -10.35 13.62
C GLU A 69 18.38 -10.12 15.12
N SER A 70 18.91 -9.02 15.65
CA SER A 70 18.85 -8.73 17.08
C SER A 70 17.42 -8.53 17.57
N ILE A 71 16.60 -7.76 16.85
CA ILE A 71 15.21 -7.55 17.22
C ILE A 71 14.36 -8.81 16.98
N ALA A 72 14.59 -9.54 15.89
CA ALA A 72 13.87 -10.78 15.60
C ALA A 72 14.12 -11.86 16.66
N SER A 73 15.33 -11.91 17.23
CA SER A 73 15.72 -12.87 18.27
C SER A 73 15.23 -12.51 19.67
N ASP A 74 14.62 -11.33 19.88
CA ASP A 74 14.14 -10.94 21.21
C ASP A 74 12.97 -11.83 21.66
N PRO A 75 13.13 -12.61 22.76
CA PRO A 75 12.10 -13.54 23.23
C PRO A 75 10.86 -12.81 23.79
N ASP A 76 11.00 -11.52 24.10
CA ASP A 76 9.88 -10.72 24.63
C ASP A 76 8.94 -10.19 23.54
N LEU A 77 9.16 -10.51 22.26
CA LEU A 77 8.31 -10.08 21.16
C LEU A 77 7.44 -11.22 20.63
N ASP A 78 6.20 -10.92 20.30
CA ASP A 78 5.26 -11.82 19.65
C ASP A 78 5.16 -11.56 18.15
N ILE A 79 5.19 -10.29 17.76
CA ILE A 79 5.09 -9.83 16.38
C ILE A 79 6.14 -8.77 16.08
N VAL A 80 6.70 -8.81 14.88
CA VAL A 80 7.65 -7.78 14.41
C VAL A 80 7.15 -7.16 13.11
N ALA A 81 7.04 -5.84 13.10
CA ALA A 81 6.68 -5.07 11.92
C ALA A 81 7.94 -4.66 11.14
N VAL A 82 7.90 -4.84 9.81
CA VAL A 82 8.96 -4.43 8.88
C VAL A 82 8.45 -3.26 8.03
N SER A 83 8.98 -2.06 8.29
CA SER A 83 8.63 -0.81 7.59
C SER A 83 9.90 -0.09 7.14
N VAL A 84 10.51 -0.61 6.10
CA VAL A 84 11.74 -0.10 5.48
C VAL A 84 11.50 0.15 3.97
N LYS A 85 12.51 0.60 3.22
CA LYS A 85 12.40 0.69 1.76
C LYS A 85 12.25 -0.72 1.15
N THR A 86 11.38 -0.87 0.15
CA THR A 86 11.03 -2.13 -0.52
C THR A 86 12.23 -3.03 -0.85
N PRO A 87 13.38 -2.54 -1.34
CA PRO A 87 14.54 -3.39 -1.61
C PRO A 87 15.08 -4.17 -0.40
N ASN A 88 14.79 -3.69 0.81
CA ASN A 88 15.28 -4.29 2.06
C ASN A 88 14.21 -5.18 2.74
N HIS A 89 13.00 -5.28 2.19
CA HIS A 89 11.88 -6.00 2.82
C HIS A 89 12.19 -7.48 3.00
N VAL A 90 12.67 -8.15 1.95
CA VAL A 90 12.90 -9.62 1.98
C VAL A 90 13.92 -10.01 3.02
N GLU A 91 15.05 -9.30 3.09
CA GLU A 91 16.11 -9.57 4.06
C GLU A 91 15.58 -9.46 5.49
N ASN A 92 14.93 -8.32 5.82
CA ASN A 92 14.41 -8.07 7.16
C ASN A 92 13.28 -9.04 7.54
N ALA A 93 12.31 -9.25 6.64
CA ALA A 93 11.19 -10.14 6.89
C ALA A 93 11.60 -11.60 7.04
N THR A 94 12.61 -12.06 6.29
CA THR A 94 13.14 -13.42 6.42
C THR A 94 13.67 -13.70 7.83
N LYS A 95 14.38 -12.73 8.45
CA LYS A 95 14.88 -12.87 9.83
C LYS A 95 13.75 -13.01 10.85
N VAL A 96 12.68 -12.23 10.68
CA VAL A 96 11.48 -12.30 11.52
C VAL A 96 10.79 -13.66 11.39
N ILE A 97 10.61 -14.14 10.15
CA ILE A 97 9.98 -15.44 9.86
C ILE A 97 10.83 -16.60 10.43
N GLU A 98 12.14 -16.57 10.21
CA GLU A 98 13.07 -17.59 10.71
C GLU A 98 13.04 -17.69 12.24
N ALA A 99 12.87 -16.56 12.94
CA ALA A 99 12.71 -16.50 14.39
C ALA A 99 11.33 -16.98 14.89
N GLY A 100 10.40 -17.29 13.99
CA GLY A 100 9.05 -17.78 14.34
C GLY A 100 8.15 -16.73 14.93
N LYS A 101 8.40 -15.43 14.66
CA LYS A 101 7.55 -14.34 15.09
C LYS A 101 6.46 -14.08 14.05
N ASP A 102 5.28 -13.66 14.48
CA ASP A 102 4.28 -13.10 13.58
C ASP A 102 4.85 -11.87 12.87
N LEU A 103 4.46 -11.66 11.62
CA LEU A 103 5.04 -10.63 10.76
C LEU A 103 3.99 -9.62 10.28
N PHE A 104 4.22 -8.33 10.57
CA PHE A 104 3.69 -7.27 9.72
C PHE A 104 4.76 -6.87 8.70
N ILE A 105 4.38 -6.67 7.45
CA ILE A 105 5.26 -6.13 6.42
C ILE A 105 4.54 -5.06 5.59
N GLU A 106 5.21 -3.92 5.38
CA GLU A 106 4.67 -2.88 4.51
C GLU A 106 4.59 -3.33 3.06
N TRP A 107 3.64 -2.73 2.34
CA TRP A 107 3.52 -2.91 0.91
C TRP A 107 4.49 -1.96 0.16
N PRO A 108 5.12 -2.44 -0.91
CA PRO A 108 5.12 -3.79 -1.51
C PRO A 108 5.92 -4.81 -0.69
N ALA A 109 5.35 -5.98 -0.39
CA ALA A 109 5.97 -7.01 0.47
C ALA A 109 7.24 -7.66 -0.12
N GLY A 110 7.65 -7.27 -1.31
CA GLY A 110 8.88 -7.68 -2.01
C GLY A 110 8.97 -6.93 -3.33
N ARG A 111 10.14 -6.93 -3.95
CA ARG A 111 10.37 -6.21 -5.23
C ARG A 111 9.52 -6.73 -6.37
N GLY A 112 9.17 -8.02 -6.36
CA GLY A 112 8.34 -8.64 -7.39
C GLY A 112 7.67 -9.92 -6.91
N LEU A 113 6.92 -10.56 -7.80
CA LEU A 113 6.14 -11.77 -7.49
C LEU A 113 7.00 -12.91 -6.90
N LYS A 114 8.23 -13.09 -7.40
CA LYS A 114 9.15 -14.13 -6.91
C LYS A 114 9.49 -13.94 -5.42
N GLU A 115 9.83 -12.73 -5.01
CA GLU A 115 10.17 -12.40 -3.63
C GLU A 115 8.96 -12.50 -2.70
N THR A 116 7.80 -12.02 -3.15
CA THR A 116 6.56 -12.11 -2.37
C THR A 116 6.13 -13.57 -2.16
N LYS A 117 6.26 -14.43 -3.20
CA LYS A 117 6.03 -15.88 -3.08
C LYS A 117 7.01 -16.55 -2.13
N LEU A 118 8.28 -16.14 -2.13
CA LEU A 118 9.28 -16.64 -1.19
C LEU A 118 8.84 -16.36 0.25
N LEU A 119 8.52 -15.13 0.59
CA LEU A 119 8.09 -14.76 1.94
C LEU A 119 6.81 -15.49 2.36
N ALA A 120 5.83 -15.60 1.46
CA ALA A 120 4.58 -16.33 1.73
C ALA A 120 4.83 -17.82 1.98
N GLY A 121 5.75 -18.44 1.23
CA GLY A 121 6.16 -19.83 1.42
C GLY A 121 6.88 -20.07 2.74
N LEU A 122 7.81 -19.20 3.10
CA LEU A 122 8.53 -19.24 4.37
C LEU A 122 7.60 -19.07 5.58
N ALA A 123 6.72 -18.08 5.55
CA ALA A 123 5.75 -17.81 6.61
C ALA A 123 4.81 -19.01 6.82
N LYS A 124 4.29 -19.59 5.73
CA LYS A 124 3.46 -20.80 5.76
C LYS A 124 4.23 -21.99 6.36
N ALA A 125 5.48 -22.22 5.95
CA ALA A 125 6.30 -23.31 6.46
C ALA A 125 6.61 -23.17 7.96
N LYS A 126 6.70 -21.94 8.48
CA LYS A 126 6.89 -21.65 9.90
C LYS A 126 5.61 -21.62 10.71
N GLY A 127 4.43 -21.63 10.07
CA GLY A 127 3.14 -21.54 10.75
C GLY A 127 2.90 -20.23 11.48
N ILE A 128 3.50 -19.13 11.02
CA ILE A 128 3.30 -17.80 11.59
C ILE A 128 2.15 -17.06 10.89
N ARG A 129 1.50 -16.17 11.62
CA ARG A 129 0.49 -15.27 11.04
C ARG A 129 1.18 -14.07 10.40
N THR A 130 0.55 -13.54 9.36
CA THR A 130 1.10 -12.38 8.63
C THR A 130 0.03 -11.33 8.39
N ILE A 131 0.44 -10.06 8.41
CA ILE A 131 -0.36 -8.92 8.01
C ILE A 131 0.48 -8.06 7.06
N VAL A 132 -0.11 -7.61 5.97
CA VAL A 132 0.56 -6.77 4.96
C VAL A 132 -0.08 -5.40 4.94
N GLY A 133 0.71 -4.35 4.79
CA GLY A 133 0.28 -2.96 4.64
C GLY A 133 -0.52 -2.69 3.35
N LEU A 134 -1.44 -3.60 3.01
CA LEU A 134 -2.46 -3.47 1.96
C LEU A 134 -3.80 -3.16 2.64
N GLN A 135 -3.95 -1.94 3.15
CA GLN A 135 -5.05 -1.54 4.01
C GLN A 135 -6.23 -0.89 3.27
N ALA A 136 -6.22 -0.76 1.95
CA ALA A 136 -7.27 -0.08 1.20
C ALA A 136 -8.66 -0.70 1.40
N ARG A 137 -8.77 -2.05 1.56
CA ARG A 137 -10.04 -2.73 1.90
C ARG A 137 -10.64 -2.28 3.23
N GLN A 138 -9.84 -1.69 4.12
CA GLN A 138 -10.29 -1.20 5.41
C GLN A 138 -11.00 0.16 5.32
N SER A 139 -10.89 0.85 4.18
CA SER A 139 -11.56 2.11 3.93
C SER A 139 -13.07 1.99 4.14
N ALA A 140 -13.63 2.88 4.93
CA ALA A 140 -15.08 2.94 5.15
C ALA A 140 -15.82 3.13 3.81
N LEU A 141 -15.25 3.92 2.88
CA LEU A 141 -15.82 4.14 1.56
C LEU A 141 -15.80 2.85 0.73
N PHE A 142 -14.68 2.14 0.64
CA PHE A 142 -14.60 0.93 -0.17
C PHE A 142 -15.43 -0.22 0.39
N ARG A 143 -15.54 -0.34 1.71
CA ARG A 143 -16.49 -1.26 2.38
C ARG A 143 -17.94 -0.91 2.02
N LYS A 144 -18.29 0.39 1.99
CA LYS A 144 -19.63 0.84 1.57
C LYS A 144 -19.89 0.52 0.10
N VAL A 145 -18.91 0.77 -0.79
CA VAL A 145 -19.02 0.45 -2.23
C VAL A 145 -19.22 -1.05 -2.43
N LYS A 146 -18.42 -1.89 -1.77
CA LYS A 146 -18.56 -3.35 -1.81
C LYS A 146 -19.97 -3.77 -1.42
N LYS A 147 -20.48 -3.26 -0.30
CA LYS A 147 -21.85 -3.55 0.17
C LYS A 147 -22.91 -3.13 -0.87
N LEU A 148 -22.77 -1.96 -1.49
CA LEU A 148 -23.71 -1.50 -2.53
C LEU A 148 -23.71 -2.41 -3.75
N VAL A 149 -22.54 -2.89 -4.18
CA VAL A 149 -22.40 -3.84 -5.29
C VAL A 149 -23.03 -5.20 -4.91
N GLU A 150 -22.72 -5.74 -3.74
CA GLU A 150 -23.26 -7.02 -3.24
C GLU A 150 -24.78 -6.99 -3.05
N GLU A 151 -25.35 -5.85 -2.62
CA GLU A 151 -26.79 -5.63 -2.51
C GLU A 151 -27.49 -5.45 -3.88
N GLY A 152 -26.74 -5.44 -4.97
CA GLY A 152 -27.27 -5.27 -6.33
C GLY A 152 -27.86 -3.89 -6.62
N LYS A 153 -27.37 -2.83 -5.95
CA LYS A 153 -27.87 -1.45 -6.13
C LYS A 153 -27.71 -0.93 -7.56
N ILE A 154 -26.70 -1.44 -8.26
CA ILE A 154 -26.47 -1.12 -9.67
C ILE A 154 -26.74 -2.32 -10.60
N GLY A 155 -27.28 -3.43 -10.06
CA GLY A 155 -27.44 -4.69 -10.79
C GLY A 155 -26.11 -5.40 -11.05
N ASP A 156 -26.04 -6.23 -12.11
CA ASP A 156 -24.81 -6.90 -12.52
C ASP A 156 -23.81 -5.89 -13.08
N VAL A 157 -22.55 -5.95 -12.65
CA VAL A 157 -21.50 -5.06 -13.14
C VAL A 157 -21.16 -5.41 -14.58
N LEU A 158 -21.22 -4.42 -15.46
CA LEU A 158 -20.92 -4.55 -16.90
C LEU A 158 -19.52 -4.04 -17.25
N SER A 159 -19.11 -2.93 -16.61
CA SER A 159 -17.80 -2.33 -16.87
C SER A 159 -17.33 -1.50 -15.67
N THR A 160 -16.02 -1.25 -15.66
CA THR A 160 -15.42 -0.33 -14.71
C THR A 160 -14.28 0.44 -15.36
N SER A 161 -14.22 1.74 -15.07
CA SER A 161 -13.14 2.61 -15.55
C SER A 161 -12.55 3.43 -14.42
N MET A 162 -11.22 3.55 -14.40
CA MET A 162 -10.53 4.42 -13.45
C MET A 162 -9.47 5.24 -14.16
N THR A 163 -9.40 6.52 -13.82
CA THR A 163 -8.26 7.37 -14.14
C THR A 163 -7.72 7.97 -12.86
N SER A 164 -6.41 7.86 -12.69
CA SER A 164 -5.73 8.54 -11.60
C SER A 164 -4.63 9.45 -12.14
N ARG A 165 -4.34 10.51 -11.38
CA ARG A 165 -3.38 11.53 -11.74
C ARG A 165 -2.60 11.96 -10.50
N ILE A 166 -1.25 11.83 -10.57
CA ILE A 166 -0.36 12.34 -9.54
C ILE A 166 0.38 13.54 -10.12
N PRO A 167 0.12 14.78 -9.61
CA PRO A 167 0.75 16.00 -10.11
C PRO A 167 2.27 15.98 -9.89
N GLY A 168 3.01 16.67 -10.77
CA GLY A 168 4.48 16.72 -10.79
C GLY A 168 5.15 16.94 -9.44
N PRO A 169 4.77 17.94 -8.63
CA PRO A 169 5.44 18.20 -7.34
C PRO A 169 5.30 17.06 -6.32
N HIS A 170 4.35 16.14 -6.52
CA HIS A 170 4.06 15.04 -5.60
C HIS A 170 4.38 13.66 -6.20
N ALA A 171 4.82 13.60 -7.46
CA ALA A 171 5.05 12.36 -8.18
C ALA A 171 6.53 12.01 -8.25
N PRO A 172 7.00 11.01 -7.49
CA PRO A 172 8.38 10.56 -7.62
C PRO A 172 8.68 9.90 -8.98
N TRP A 173 7.68 9.64 -9.80
CA TRP A 173 7.79 9.04 -11.15
C TRP A 173 7.70 10.10 -12.27
N GLY A 174 8.04 11.33 -11.97
CA GLY A 174 8.01 12.49 -12.89
C GLY A 174 9.39 13.08 -13.13
N PRO A 175 9.42 14.36 -13.56
CA PRO A 175 10.66 15.08 -13.85
C PRO A 175 11.51 15.41 -12.61
N THR A 176 10.95 15.30 -11.41
CA THR A 176 11.64 15.54 -10.15
C THR A 176 11.38 14.40 -9.14
N VAL A 177 12.32 14.18 -8.23
CA VAL A 177 12.22 13.23 -7.13
C VAL A 177 12.83 13.82 -5.86
N PHE A 178 12.17 13.62 -4.71
CA PHE A 178 12.73 14.06 -3.43
C PHE A 178 13.94 13.21 -3.03
N LYS A 179 14.97 13.89 -2.49
CA LYS A 179 16.15 13.25 -1.92
C LYS A 179 15.75 12.19 -0.89
N GLY A 180 16.27 10.98 -1.06
CA GLY A 180 15.94 9.80 -0.27
C GLY A 180 14.85 8.92 -0.88
N SER A 181 14.17 9.38 -1.95
CA SER A 181 13.13 8.62 -2.69
C SER A 181 13.59 8.12 -4.06
N GLU A 182 14.88 8.24 -4.37
CA GLU A 182 15.47 7.90 -5.68
C GLU A 182 15.26 6.43 -6.05
N TYR A 183 15.11 5.55 -5.05
CA TYR A 183 14.86 4.12 -5.27
C TYR A 183 13.55 3.84 -6.02
N LEU A 184 12.57 4.78 -5.99
CA LEU A 184 11.30 4.71 -6.71
C LEU A 184 11.46 4.84 -8.22
N LEU A 185 12.59 5.41 -8.68
CA LEU A 185 12.89 5.62 -10.10
C LEU A 185 13.37 4.36 -10.81
N LYS A 186 13.69 3.30 -10.06
CA LYS A 186 14.20 2.05 -10.58
C LYS A 186 13.15 0.95 -10.51
N LYS A 187 12.78 0.40 -11.67
CA LYS A 187 11.78 -0.66 -11.79
C LYS A 187 12.12 -1.88 -10.94
N ASP A 188 13.38 -2.28 -10.95
CA ASP A 188 13.86 -3.47 -10.23
C ASP A 188 13.78 -3.34 -8.70
N ASN A 189 13.54 -2.14 -8.18
CA ASN A 189 13.28 -1.93 -6.75
C ASN A 189 11.83 -2.28 -6.35
N GLY A 190 10.95 -2.58 -7.31
CA GLY A 190 9.58 -3.03 -7.05
C GLY A 190 8.70 -2.00 -6.33
N ALA A 191 9.01 -0.71 -6.55
CA ALA A 191 8.33 0.42 -5.92
C ALA A 191 7.87 1.46 -6.96
N THR A 192 7.41 0.99 -8.12
CA THR A 192 6.96 1.81 -9.23
C THR A 192 5.56 2.40 -8.99
N LEU A 193 5.13 3.28 -9.89
CA LEU A 193 3.74 3.78 -9.96
C LEU A 193 2.71 2.63 -9.96
N LEU A 194 3.02 1.52 -10.60
CA LEU A 194 2.15 0.34 -10.61
C LEU A 194 2.26 -0.46 -9.31
N ASP A 195 3.46 -0.58 -8.72
CA ASP A 195 3.65 -1.37 -7.51
C ASP A 195 2.99 -0.70 -6.29
N ILE A 196 3.17 0.60 -6.08
CA ILE A 196 2.65 1.29 -4.88
C ILE A 196 1.20 1.72 -5.10
N PRO A 197 0.86 2.81 -5.82
CA PRO A 197 -0.54 3.21 -5.94
C PRO A 197 -1.39 2.18 -6.69
N GLY A 198 -0.83 1.54 -7.74
CA GLY A 198 -1.54 0.48 -8.46
C GLY A 198 -1.83 -0.72 -7.57
N GLY A 199 -0.87 -1.14 -6.73
CA GLY A 199 -1.06 -2.28 -5.83
C GLY A 199 -2.16 -2.05 -4.79
N HIS A 200 -2.16 -0.89 -4.12
CA HIS A 200 -3.24 -0.52 -3.19
C HIS A 200 -4.60 -0.40 -3.89
N PHE A 201 -4.61 0.15 -5.12
CA PHE A 201 -5.85 0.21 -5.89
C PHE A 201 -6.35 -1.20 -6.27
N PHE A 202 -5.49 -2.10 -6.77
CA PHE A 202 -5.89 -3.47 -7.12
C PHE A 202 -6.37 -4.26 -5.90
N GLU A 203 -5.87 -3.95 -4.73
CA GLU A 203 -6.34 -4.53 -3.48
C GLU A 203 -7.81 -4.16 -3.24
N ALA A 204 -8.16 -2.85 -3.24
CA ALA A 204 -9.54 -2.39 -3.14
C ALA A 204 -10.41 -2.86 -4.32
N PHE A 205 -9.87 -2.80 -5.54
CA PHE A 205 -10.55 -3.20 -6.78
C PHE A 205 -11.01 -4.66 -6.74
N THR A 206 -10.09 -5.58 -6.40
CA THR A 206 -10.43 -7.00 -6.35
C THR A 206 -11.27 -7.36 -5.14
N TYR A 207 -11.17 -6.61 -4.06
CA TYR A 207 -12.04 -6.74 -2.88
C TYR A 207 -13.49 -6.41 -3.20
N ILE A 208 -13.74 -5.42 -4.06
CA ILE A 208 -15.09 -4.96 -4.45
C ILE A 208 -15.65 -5.75 -5.62
N LEU A 209 -14.86 -5.94 -6.69
CA LEU A 209 -15.33 -6.42 -7.98
C LEU A 209 -14.95 -7.89 -8.29
N GLY A 210 -14.15 -8.50 -7.42
CA GLY A 210 -13.70 -9.87 -7.62
C GLY A 210 -12.47 -9.99 -8.55
N PRO A 211 -12.13 -11.24 -8.92
CA PRO A 211 -10.87 -11.53 -9.60
C PRO A 211 -10.88 -11.10 -11.08
N ILE A 212 -9.70 -10.66 -11.53
CA ILE A 212 -9.42 -10.35 -12.94
C ILE A 212 -9.23 -11.67 -13.71
N ASP A 213 -9.72 -11.70 -14.95
CA ASP A 213 -9.55 -12.83 -15.89
C ASP A 213 -8.46 -12.58 -16.90
N THR A 214 -8.50 -11.41 -17.58
CA THR A 214 -7.53 -11.09 -18.63
C THR A 214 -7.04 -9.65 -18.53
N ILE A 215 -5.80 -9.43 -18.99
CA ILE A 215 -5.14 -8.11 -18.98
C ILE A 215 -4.45 -7.88 -20.33
N SER A 216 -4.63 -6.66 -20.87
CA SER A 216 -3.77 -6.02 -21.88
C SER A 216 -3.26 -4.69 -21.31
N ALA A 217 -1.97 -4.39 -21.46
CA ALA A 217 -1.38 -3.22 -20.80
C ALA A 217 -0.36 -2.49 -21.66
N THR A 218 -0.23 -1.19 -21.41
CA THR A 218 0.82 -0.32 -21.94
C THR A 218 1.47 0.40 -20.76
N ALA A 219 2.81 0.40 -20.72
CA ALA A 219 3.59 1.10 -19.70
C ALA A 219 4.71 1.91 -20.38
N VAL A 220 4.79 3.21 -20.07
CA VAL A 220 5.71 4.14 -20.76
C VAL A 220 6.49 4.97 -19.77
N VAL A 221 7.80 5.04 -19.96
CA VAL A 221 8.71 5.99 -19.29
C VAL A 221 8.74 7.25 -20.11
N GLN A 222 8.03 8.31 -19.69
CA GLN A 222 8.00 9.59 -20.41
C GLN A 222 9.14 10.53 -19.99
N HIS A 223 9.65 10.36 -18.78
CA HIS A 223 10.79 11.12 -18.26
C HIS A 223 11.98 10.17 -18.11
N ALA A 224 12.93 10.21 -19.07
CA ALA A 224 14.11 9.33 -19.06
C ALA A 224 15.09 9.65 -17.92
N SER A 225 14.95 10.83 -17.30
CA SER A 225 15.73 11.25 -16.14
C SER A 225 14.86 12.09 -15.19
N SER A 226 15.26 12.15 -13.93
CA SER A 226 14.59 12.92 -12.89
C SER A 226 15.63 13.74 -12.12
N GLN A 227 15.32 14.99 -11.84
CA GLN A 227 16.15 15.87 -11.01
C GLN A 227 15.89 15.59 -9.53
N VAL A 228 16.93 15.38 -8.75
CA VAL A 228 16.82 15.22 -7.29
C VAL A 228 16.63 16.60 -6.65
N VAL A 229 15.57 16.73 -5.84
CA VAL A 229 15.26 17.96 -5.11
C VAL A 229 15.25 17.71 -3.60
N ASN A 230 15.60 18.73 -2.84
CA ASN A 230 15.46 18.73 -1.38
C ASN A 230 13.97 18.76 -0.97
N PRO A 231 13.62 18.50 0.30
CA PRO A 231 12.23 18.58 0.77
C PRO A 231 11.55 19.94 0.58
N ASP A 232 12.31 21.02 0.46
CA ASP A 232 11.83 22.37 0.15
C ASP A 232 11.65 22.65 -1.35
N GLY A 233 11.91 21.63 -2.21
CA GLY A 233 11.83 21.72 -3.65
C GLY A 233 13.09 22.29 -4.34
N THR A 234 14.12 22.69 -3.60
CA THR A 234 15.35 23.22 -4.19
C THR A 234 16.16 22.11 -4.88
N PRO A 235 16.67 22.33 -6.10
CA PRO A 235 17.51 21.36 -6.81
C PRO A 235 18.79 21.03 -6.05
N THR A 236 19.17 19.74 -6.00
CA THR A 236 20.47 19.30 -5.47
C THR A 236 21.59 19.39 -6.50
N GLY A 237 21.27 19.53 -7.79
CA GLY A 237 22.19 19.41 -8.91
C GLY A 237 22.36 17.98 -9.43
N GLU A 238 21.82 16.97 -8.72
CA GLU A 238 21.87 15.57 -9.14
C GLU A 238 20.72 15.24 -10.09
N VAL A 239 21.04 14.50 -11.17
CA VAL A 239 20.08 13.98 -12.16
C VAL A 239 20.25 12.47 -12.25
N ILE A 240 19.15 11.73 -12.10
CA ILE A 240 19.15 10.26 -12.06
C ILE A 240 18.38 9.69 -13.27
N PRO A 241 18.92 8.67 -13.96
CA PRO A 241 18.20 7.97 -15.02
C PRO A 241 17.01 7.19 -14.45
N VAL A 242 15.88 7.24 -15.16
CA VAL A 242 14.59 6.61 -14.77
C VAL A 242 14.29 5.47 -15.73
N ASP A 243 13.91 4.30 -15.18
CA ASP A 243 13.36 3.17 -15.93
C ASP A 243 11.97 2.72 -15.38
N SER A 244 11.49 3.41 -14.33
CA SER A 244 10.13 3.25 -13.79
C SER A 244 9.13 4.05 -14.64
N PRO A 245 8.05 3.46 -15.18
CA PRO A 245 7.09 4.17 -16.02
C PRO A 245 6.31 5.21 -15.24
N SER A 246 6.02 6.32 -15.91
CA SER A 246 5.15 7.39 -15.43
C SER A 246 3.71 7.29 -15.95
N GLN A 247 3.46 6.41 -16.93
CA GLN A 247 2.14 6.16 -17.50
C GLN A 247 1.92 4.64 -17.58
N VAL A 248 0.79 4.16 -17.02
CA VAL A 248 0.38 2.77 -17.10
C VAL A 248 -1.11 2.70 -17.42
N ALA A 249 -1.45 2.17 -18.59
CA ALA A 249 -2.82 1.89 -19.01
C ALA A 249 -3.06 0.39 -19.02
N VAL A 250 -4.22 -0.03 -18.47
CA VAL A 250 -4.62 -1.43 -18.37
C VAL A 250 -6.05 -1.59 -18.87
N SER A 251 -6.29 -2.57 -19.73
CA SER A 251 -7.62 -3.01 -20.14
C SER A 251 -7.75 -4.52 -19.96
N GLY A 252 -8.97 -5.03 -19.86
CA GLY A 252 -9.18 -6.46 -19.70
C GLY A 252 -10.59 -6.82 -19.28
N THR A 253 -10.74 -7.99 -18.64
CA THR A 253 -12.02 -8.48 -18.13
C THR A 253 -11.89 -9.03 -16.71
N LEU A 254 -12.95 -8.92 -15.94
CA LEU A 254 -13.13 -9.68 -14.70
C LEU A 254 -13.60 -11.10 -15.01
N LYS A 255 -13.47 -12.03 -14.05
CA LYS A 255 -14.07 -13.37 -14.13
C LYS A 255 -15.60 -13.34 -14.30
N SER A 256 -16.26 -12.25 -13.85
CA SER A 256 -17.69 -12.01 -14.09
C SER A 256 -18.04 -11.63 -15.53
N GLY A 257 -17.04 -11.33 -16.37
CA GLY A 257 -17.22 -10.84 -17.75
C GLY A 257 -17.19 -9.31 -17.85
N ALA A 258 -17.22 -8.57 -16.76
CA ALA A 258 -17.19 -7.10 -16.80
C ALA A 258 -15.88 -6.57 -17.41
N VAL A 259 -15.98 -5.50 -18.21
CA VAL A 259 -14.84 -4.88 -18.91
C VAL A 259 -14.10 -3.92 -17.97
N ILE A 260 -12.77 -3.94 -18.04
CA ILE A 260 -11.88 -3.09 -17.24
C ILE A 260 -11.16 -2.08 -18.12
N SER A 261 -11.08 -0.80 -17.67
CA SER A 261 -10.27 0.26 -18.27
C SER A 261 -9.65 1.13 -17.19
N LEU A 262 -8.35 1.03 -16.96
CA LEU A 262 -7.65 1.72 -15.87
C LEU A 262 -6.45 2.49 -16.41
N HIS A 263 -6.19 3.70 -15.89
CA HIS A 263 -5.05 4.49 -16.32
C HIS A 263 -4.43 5.30 -15.16
N TRP A 264 -3.22 4.93 -14.75
CA TRP A 264 -2.38 5.69 -13.84
C TRP A 264 -1.46 6.64 -14.60
N ARG A 265 -1.41 7.90 -14.16
CA ARG A 265 -0.64 8.98 -14.79
C ARG A 265 0.13 9.75 -13.73
N ALA A 266 1.44 9.82 -13.86
CA ALA A 266 2.33 10.59 -12.99
C ALA A 266 3.15 11.61 -13.77
N GLY A 267 3.77 12.57 -13.07
CA GLY A 267 4.63 13.58 -13.65
C GLY A 267 3.93 14.63 -14.49
N LEU A 268 2.63 14.82 -14.28
CA LEU A 268 1.84 15.82 -15.01
C LEU A 268 1.93 17.18 -14.31
N GLU A 269 2.39 18.19 -15.01
CA GLU A 269 2.32 19.57 -14.54
C GLU A 269 0.89 20.11 -14.69
N THR A 270 0.47 20.91 -13.71
CA THR A 270 -0.78 21.65 -13.77
C THR A 270 -0.47 23.08 -13.39
N PRO A 271 -0.69 24.04 -14.28
CA PRO A 271 -0.60 25.45 -13.93
C PRO A 271 -1.48 25.78 -12.73
N SER A 272 -1.00 26.60 -11.81
CA SER A 272 -1.68 26.92 -10.56
C SER A 272 -3.05 27.63 -10.74
N ASN A 273 -3.27 28.21 -11.92
CA ASN A 273 -4.51 28.94 -12.28
C ASN A 273 -5.52 28.08 -13.06
N VAL A 274 -5.24 26.81 -13.30
CA VAL A 274 -6.14 25.90 -14.01
C VAL A 274 -6.73 24.90 -13.03
N LYS A 275 -8.08 24.81 -12.96
CA LYS A 275 -8.74 23.72 -12.26
C LYS A 275 -8.34 22.41 -12.93
N ALA A 276 -7.50 21.65 -12.27
CA ALA A 276 -6.99 20.38 -12.79
C ALA A 276 -8.14 19.39 -13.01
N ALA A 277 -7.92 18.43 -13.90
CA ALA A 277 -8.75 17.24 -13.96
C ALA A 277 -8.69 16.52 -12.59
N THR A 278 -9.80 15.93 -12.19
CA THR A 278 -9.96 15.18 -10.93
C THR A 278 -8.80 14.18 -10.73
N PRO A 279 -8.06 14.25 -9.62
CA PRO A 279 -6.91 13.38 -9.37
C PRO A 279 -7.24 11.89 -9.35
N LEU A 280 -8.45 11.53 -8.88
CA LEU A 280 -8.99 10.17 -8.96
C LEU A 280 -10.45 10.23 -9.40
N LEU A 281 -10.77 9.51 -10.46
CA LEU A 281 -12.13 9.20 -10.87
C LEU A 281 -12.22 7.70 -11.12
N TRP A 282 -13.11 7.01 -10.39
CA TRP A 282 -13.41 5.60 -10.59
C TRP A 282 -14.91 5.43 -10.78
N VAL A 283 -15.31 4.81 -11.88
CA VAL A 283 -16.72 4.52 -12.24
C VAL A 283 -16.93 3.02 -12.36
N ILE A 284 -18.04 2.54 -11.80
CA ILE A 284 -18.50 1.16 -11.90
C ILE A 284 -19.92 1.20 -12.47
N ASP A 285 -20.09 0.66 -13.67
CA ASP A 285 -21.36 0.65 -14.38
C ASP A 285 -21.99 -0.74 -14.33
N GLY A 286 -23.26 -0.79 -14.01
CA GLY A 286 -24.04 -2.01 -13.92
C GLY A 286 -25.34 -1.94 -14.73
N THR A 287 -26.10 -3.03 -14.75
CA THR A 287 -27.36 -3.16 -15.53
C THR A 287 -28.48 -2.29 -15.00
N LYS A 288 -28.38 -1.73 -13.78
CA LYS A 288 -29.42 -0.91 -13.13
C LYS A 288 -28.92 0.45 -12.67
N GLY A 289 -27.68 0.82 -13.00
CA GLY A 289 -27.13 2.10 -12.62
C GLY A 289 -25.62 2.13 -12.53
N SER A 290 -25.08 3.14 -11.85
CA SER A 290 -23.64 3.34 -11.72
C SER A 290 -23.23 3.83 -10.34
N ILE A 291 -22.00 3.51 -9.95
CA ILE A 291 -21.28 4.09 -8.81
C ILE A 291 -20.14 4.92 -9.35
N ARG A 292 -19.99 6.15 -8.84
CA ARG A 292 -18.89 7.05 -9.14
C ARG A 292 -18.17 7.45 -7.85
N ILE A 293 -16.87 7.30 -7.86
CA ILE A 293 -15.95 7.61 -6.76
C ILE A 293 -14.97 8.66 -7.27
N GLU A 294 -14.88 9.79 -6.56
CA GLU A 294 -13.98 10.88 -6.94
C GLU A 294 -13.19 11.41 -5.75
N SER A 295 -12.05 12.02 -6.04
CA SER A 295 -11.29 12.78 -5.07
C SER A 295 -10.53 13.92 -5.76
N ASP A 296 -10.57 15.10 -5.15
CA ASP A 296 -9.79 16.27 -5.57
C ASP A 296 -8.43 16.35 -4.86
N HIS A 297 -8.12 15.41 -3.96
CA HIS A 297 -6.84 15.42 -3.25
C HIS A 297 -5.69 15.09 -4.21
N PRO A 298 -4.59 15.88 -4.26
CA PRO A 298 -3.49 15.67 -5.21
C PRO A 298 -2.85 14.27 -5.15
N LEU A 299 -2.88 13.62 -3.99
CA LEU A 299 -2.35 12.28 -3.76
C LEU A 299 -3.43 11.20 -3.73
N ALA A 300 -4.62 11.45 -4.27
CA ALA A 300 -5.75 10.50 -4.27
C ALA A 300 -5.47 9.17 -5.00
N ALA A 301 -4.39 9.07 -5.77
CA ALA A 301 -3.93 7.80 -6.32
C ALA A 301 -3.42 6.83 -5.24
N LEU A 302 -3.04 7.36 -4.06
CA LEU A 302 -2.70 6.60 -2.85
C LEU A 302 -3.99 6.40 -2.04
N VAL A 303 -4.87 5.55 -2.56
CA VAL A 303 -6.24 5.35 -2.07
C VAL A 303 -6.31 4.80 -0.63
N GLU A 304 -5.22 4.24 -0.16
CA GLU A 304 -5.09 3.70 1.19
C GLU A 304 -4.89 4.78 2.27
N MET A 305 -4.38 5.95 1.86
CA MET A 305 -4.06 7.08 2.76
C MET A 305 -4.98 8.27 2.57
N TYR A 306 -5.25 8.60 1.31
CA TYR A 306 -6.04 9.77 0.92
C TYR A 306 -7.35 9.28 0.35
N GLU A 307 -8.21 8.76 1.23
CA GLU A 307 -9.50 8.19 0.84
C GLU A 307 -10.28 9.14 -0.04
N PRO A 308 -10.88 8.63 -1.13
CA PRO A 308 -11.86 9.39 -1.87
C PRO A 308 -12.99 9.80 -0.92
N THR A 309 -13.40 11.06 -0.99
CA THR A 309 -14.43 11.59 -0.10
C THR A 309 -15.80 11.70 -0.76
N GLN A 310 -15.86 11.54 -2.09
CA GLN A 310 -17.07 11.71 -2.88
C GLN A 310 -17.52 10.38 -3.46
N LEU A 311 -18.70 9.92 -3.05
CA LEU A 311 -19.35 8.71 -3.52
C LEU A 311 -20.73 9.05 -4.08
N TRP A 312 -20.99 8.68 -5.31
CA TRP A 312 -22.24 8.87 -6.00
C TRP A 312 -22.83 7.54 -6.44
N VAL A 313 -24.12 7.35 -6.25
CA VAL A 313 -24.86 6.18 -6.72
C VAL A 313 -26.05 6.65 -7.53
N ASN A 314 -26.11 6.29 -8.79
CA ASN A 314 -27.18 6.73 -9.73
C ASN A 314 -27.36 8.24 -9.79
N GLY A 315 -26.28 9.01 -9.64
CA GLY A 315 -26.30 10.48 -9.66
C GLY A 315 -26.63 11.13 -8.31
N GLU A 316 -26.91 10.38 -7.28
CA GLU A 316 -27.13 10.88 -5.92
C GLU A 316 -25.88 10.70 -5.06
N GLU A 317 -25.50 11.75 -4.32
CA GLU A 317 -24.37 11.69 -3.41
C GLU A 317 -24.70 10.82 -2.18
N VAL A 318 -23.82 9.89 -1.87
CA VAL A 318 -23.94 8.97 -0.71
C VAL A 318 -22.89 9.35 0.33
N LYS A 319 -23.34 9.75 1.51
CA LYS A 319 -22.44 10.00 2.64
C LYS A 319 -21.87 8.69 3.18
N VAL A 320 -20.59 8.72 3.46
CA VAL A 320 -19.88 7.66 4.16
C VAL A 320 -19.61 8.14 5.59
N GLU A 321 -20.05 7.37 6.56
CA GLU A 321 -19.77 7.68 7.96
C GLU A 321 -18.29 7.39 8.25
N ASP A 322 -17.59 8.38 8.79
CA ASP A 322 -16.22 8.25 9.27
C ASP A 322 -16.27 8.00 10.79
N ASP A 323 -15.68 6.90 11.24
CA ASP A 323 -15.55 6.53 12.65
C ASP A 323 -14.26 7.08 13.29
N GLY A 324 -13.51 7.92 12.56
CA GLY A 324 -12.26 8.53 13.00
C GLY A 324 -11.06 7.57 13.08
N LYS A 325 -11.21 6.32 12.61
CA LYS A 325 -10.11 5.35 12.59
C LYS A 325 -9.36 5.41 11.27
N THR A 326 -8.05 5.20 11.33
CA THR A 326 -7.24 5.01 10.11
C THR A 326 -7.41 3.61 9.54
N ASN A 327 -7.12 3.44 8.26
CA ASN A 327 -7.15 2.12 7.60
C ASN A 327 -6.13 1.15 8.22
N GLU A 328 -4.96 1.66 8.61
CA GLU A 328 -3.96 0.91 9.35
C GLU A 328 -4.51 0.41 10.69
N GLY A 329 -5.17 1.29 11.46
CA GLY A 329 -5.79 0.92 12.72
C GLY A 329 -6.82 -0.19 12.55
N ARG A 330 -7.71 -0.06 11.56
CA ARG A 330 -8.71 -1.10 11.24
C ARG A 330 -8.04 -2.42 10.82
N ALA A 331 -6.94 -2.38 10.04
CA ALA A 331 -6.21 -3.60 9.68
C ALA A 331 -5.65 -4.33 10.90
N TRP A 332 -5.11 -3.59 11.87
CA TRP A 332 -4.65 -4.15 13.14
C TRP A 332 -5.79 -4.69 14.02
N GLU A 333 -6.97 -4.05 14.01
CA GLU A 333 -8.18 -4.60 14.66
C GLU A 333 -8.63 -5.91 14.00
N GLU A 334 -8.60 -6.00 12.68
CA GLU A 334 -8.92 -7.23 11.96
C GLU A 334 -7.94 -8.36 12.29
N TYR A 335 -6.64 -8.05 12.41
CA TYR A 335 -5.63 -9.04 12.80
C TYR A 335 -5.89 -9.64 14.19
N LEU A 336 -6.40 -8.87 15.15
CA LEU A 336 -6.75 -9.35 16.50
C LEU A 336 -7.83 -10.41 16.53
N LYS A 337 -8.68 -10.48 15.50
CA LYS A 337 -9.76 -11.48 15.42
C LYS A 337 -9.24 -12.92 15.29
N GLY A 338 -7.96 -13.08 14.98
CA GLY A 338 -7.31 -14.38 14.83
C GLY A 338 -7.31 -14.93 13.41
N GLU A 339 -6.70 -16.10 13.24
CA GLU A 339 -6.54 -16.75 11.95
C GLU A 339 -7.89 -17.10 11.32
N GLY A 340 -8.09 -16.73 10.08
CA GLY A 340 -9.29 -17.01 9.29
C GLY A 340 -10.54 -16.21 9.68
N ALA A 341 -10.50 -15.39 10.74
CA ALA A 341 -11.64 -14.60 11.19
C ALA A 341 -11.54 -13.11 10.85
N GLY A 342 -10.33 -12.58 10.67
CA GLY A 342 -10.10 -11.17 10.34
C GLY A 342 -10.01 -10.93 8.83
N ASP A 343 -10.52 -9.77 8.39
CA ASP A 343 -10.48 -9.33 6.98
C ASP A 343 -9.28 -8.39 6.72
N HIS A 344 -8.10 -8.76 7.19
CA HIS A 344 -6.84 -8.07 6.86
C HIS A 344 -6.13 -8.75 5.68
N ALA A 345 -5.30 -8.01 4.97
CA ALA A 345 -4.45 -8.59 3.93
C ALA A 345 -3.26 -9.32 4.56
N ASP A 346 -3.02 -10.55 4.11
CA ASP A 346 -1.87 -11.37 4.46
C ASP A 346 -0.89 -11.53 3.29
N LEU A 347 0.18 -12.30 3.46
CA LEU A 347 1.13 -12.57 2.37
C LEU A 347 0.51 -13.33 1.19
N GLN A 348 -0.58 -14.09 1.38
CA GLN A 348 -1.28 -14.74 0.26
C GLN A 348 -2.06 -13.71 -0.58
N HIS A 349 -2.67 -12.71 0.07
CA HIS A 349 -3.24 -11.56 -0.63
C HIS A 349 -2.17 -10.77 -1.38
N ALA A 350 -1.02 -10.52 -0.74
CA ALA A 350 0.12 -9.87 -1.39
C ALA A 350 0.58 -10.62 -2.66
N VAL A 351 0.62 -11.95 -2.63
CA VAL A 351 0.92 -12.78 -3.82
C VAL A 351 -0.12 -12.58 -4.92
N LYS A 352 -1.41 -12.51 -4.58
CA LYS A 352 -2.47 -12.26 -5.58
C LYS A 352 -2.29 -10.90 -6.26
N ILE A 353 -2.05 -9.84 -5.48
CA ILE A 353 -1.84 -8.49 -6.02
C ILE A 353 -0.56 -8.43 -6.87
N LYS A 354 0.55 -9.00 -6.38
CA LYS A 354 1.80 -9.08 -7.19
C LYS A 354 1.64 -9.93 -8.45
N SER A 355 0.75 -10.92 -8.47
CA SER A 355 0.44 -11.69 -9.69
C SER A 355 -0.24 -10.83 -10.76
N ILE A 356 -1.15 -9.94 -10.34
CA ILE A 356 -1.79 -8.97 -11.25
C ILE A 356 -0.73 -8.01 -11.81
N ILE A 357 0.11 -7.45 -10.96
CA ILE A 357 1.20 -6.55 -11.36
C ILE A 357 2.17 -7.23 -12.33
N ASP A 358 2.57 -8.48 -12.06
CA ASP A 358 3.40 -9.29 -12.97
C ASP A 358 2.74 -9.50 -14.32
N ALA A 359 1.44 -9.81 -14.35
CA ALA A 359 0.68 -9.96 -15.59
C ALA A 359 0.63 -8.66 -16.42
N ILE A 360 0.47 -7.52 -15.76
CA ILE A 360 0.54 -6.20 -16.40
C ILE A 360 1.93 -5.97 -17.02
N TRP A 361 3.01 -6.28 -16.29
CA TRP A 361 4.38 -6.15 -16.82
C TRP A 361 4.64 -7.07 -17.99
N ARG A 362 4.18 -8.32 -17.93
CA ARG A 362 4.31 -9.28 -19.06
C ARG A 362 3.54 -8.81 -20.28
N SER A 363 2.31 -8.32 -20.07
CA SER A 363 1.49 -7.79 -21.17
C SER A 363 2.14 -6.56 -21.81
N ALA A 364 2.56 -5.58 -21.02
CA ALA A 364 3.18 -4.36 -21.52
C ALA A 364 4.50 -4.61 -22.26
N LYS A 365 5.31 -5.57 -21.78
CA LYS A 365 6.58 -5.96 -22.42
C LYS A 365 6.36 -6.75 -23.71
N GLY A 366 5.41 -7.66 -23.71
CA GLY A 366 5.15 -8.57 -24.85
C GLY A 366 4.17 -8.04 -25.89
N GLY A 367 3.42 -6.98 -25.59
CA GLY A 367 2.32 -6.49 -26.43
C GLY A 367 1.19 -7.50 -26.58
N VAL A 368 0.99 -8.36 -25.58
CA VAL A 368 0.06 -9.49 -25.65
C VAL A 368 -0.98 -9.45 -24.52
N LYS A 369 -2.13 -10.03 -24.78
CA LYS A 369 -3.15 -10.29 -23.75
C LYS A 369 -2.68 -11.44 -22.84
N VAL A 370 -2.79 -11.27 -21.52
CA VAL A 370 -2.39 -12.24 -20.50
C VAL A 370 -3.61 -12.69 -19.71
N SER A 371 -3.78 -13.99 -19.47
CA SER A 371 -4.77 -14.56 -18.54
C SER A 371 -4.17 -14.74 -17.13
N LEU A 372 -5.05 -14.61 -16.09
CA LEU A 372 -4.73 -14.71 -14.67
C LEU A 372 -5.35 -15.95 -14.03
#